data_17813490faf055e688696681826ad400
#
_entry.id   17813490faf055e688696681826ad400
#
_cell.length_a   1.000
_cell.length_b   1.000
_cell.length_c   1.000
_cell.angle_alpha   90.00
_cell.angle_beta   90.00
_cell.angle_gamma   90.00
#
_symmetry.space_group_name_H-M   'P 1'
#
loop_
_entity.id
_entity.type
_entity.pdbx_description
1 polymer ?
#
loop_
_entity_poly.entity_id
_entity_poly.type
_entity_poly.pdbx_seq_one_letter_code
_entity_poly.pdbx_strand_id
1 'polypeptide(L)'
;NETNGKFVGESEWSKISKLFNAGSKAVREIDSNILVALHFTNPEKIGNYENISYQLSENNVDYDVFASSYYPFWHGTLDNLTTQLKKIANNYGKKVMVAETSYVYTNEDGDGHGNTSPANGQTLDYPISVQGQATSVRNVFQAVANVGEAGLGVFYWEPAWLPVGTSDNLENNKVIWEKYGSGWASSFASEYDSEDAGKWYGGSAVDNQGLFDFN
;
A
#
# COMPACT_ATOMS: atom_id res chain seq x y z
N ASN A 1 -8.19 -1.71 -5.82
CA ASN A 1 -7.61 -2.47 -6.90
C ASN A 1 -8.35 -2.13 -8.19
N GLU A 2 -7.75 -1.31 -9.02
CA GLU A 2 -8.35 -0.67 -10.20
C GLU A 2 -8.77 -1.72 -11.24
N THR A 3 -8.11 -2.87 -11.24
CA THR A 3 -8.44 -3.99 -12.13
C THR A 3 -9.77 -4.69 -11.79
N ASN A 4 -10.34 -4.40 -10.62
CA ASN A 4 -11.66 -4.87 -10.18
C ASN A 4 -12.67 -3.72 -10.09
N GLY A 5 -12.33 -2.55 -10.62
CA GLY A 5 -13.14 -1.36 -10.48
C GLY A 5 -14.54 -1.50 -11.09
N LYS A 6 -15.56 -1.20 -10.32
CA LYS A 6 -16.95 -1.15 -10.78
C LYS A 6 -17.17 -0.16 -11.94
N PHE A 7 -16.28 0.82 -12.06
CA PHE A 7 -16.37 1.86 -13.10
C PHE A 7 -16.06 1.36 -14.50
N VAL A 8 -15.23 0.32 -14.61
CA VAL A 8 -14.75 -0.19 -15.91
C VAL A 8 -15.20 -1.61 -16.19
N GLY A 9 -15.92 -2.22 -15.26
CA GLY A 9 -16.28 -3.64 -15.33
C GLY A 9 -15.12 -4.55 -14.94
N GLU A 10 -15.43 -5.68 -14.34
CA GLU A 10 -14.44 -6.66 -13.94
C GLU A 10 -13.68 -7.17 -15.16
N SER A 11 -12.34 -7.17 -15.07
CA SER A 11 -11.44 -7.75 -16.07
C SER A 11 -11.52 -7.13 -17.49
N GLU A 12 -12.09 -5.96 -17.66
CA GLU A 12 -12.11 -5.28 -18.96
C GLU A 12 -10.81 -4.52 -19.23
N TRP A 13 -9.74 -5.23 -19.46
CA TRP A 13 -8.40 -4.67 -19.66
C TRP A 13 -8.33 -3.61 -20.76
N SER A 14 -9.12 -3.74 -21.81
CA SER A 14 -9.20 -2.73 -22.88
C SER A 14 -9.68 -1.35 -22.41
N LYS A 15 -10.48 -1.31 -21.34
CA LYS A 15 -10.97 -0.07 -20.71
C LYS A 15 -9.99 0.43 -19.65
N ILE A 16 -9.54 -0.47 -18.77
CA ILE A 16 -8.56 -0.17 -17.71
C ILE A 16 -7.29 0.43 -18.33
N SER A 17 -6.79 -0.17 -19.40
CA SER A 17 -5.59 0.29 -20.10
C SER A 17 -5.74 1.69 -20.69
N LYS A 18 -6.94 2.07 -21.15
CA LYS A 18 -7.21 3.45 -21.59
C LYS A 18 -7.10 4.46 -20.45
N LEU A 19 -7.55 4.10 -19.25
CA LEU A 19 -7.41 4.96 -18.06
C LEU A 19 -5.95 5.10 -17.66
N PHE A 20 -5.20 4.00 -17.60
CA PHE A 20 -3.77 4.07 -17.32
C PHE A 20 -3.02 4.90 -18.33
N ASN A 21 -3.28 4.70 -19.64
CA ASN A 21 -2.64 5.47 -20.70
C ASN A 21 -3.03 6.95 -20.66
N ALA A 22 -4.26 7.30 -20.28
CA ALA A 22 -4.66 8.68 -20.12
C ALA A 22 -3.89 9.36 -18.97
N GLY A 23 -3.72 8.66 -17.84
CA GLY A 23 -2.91 9.14 -16.72
C GLY A 23 -1.44 9.30 -17.10
N SER A 24 -0.84 8.27 -17.70
CA SER A 24 0.56 8.33 -18.17
C SER A 24 0.80 9.46 -19.15
N LYS A 25 -0.10 9.63 -20.13
CA LYS A 25 -0.02 10.72 -21.08
C LYS A 25 0.01 12.08 -20.39
N ALA A 26 -0.87 12.31 -19.42
CA ALA A 26 -0.91 13.57 -18.69
C ALA A 26 0.41 13.83 -17.92
N VAL A 27 1.01 12.81 -17.32
CA VAL A 27 2.33 12.91 -16.67
C VAL A 27 3.41 13.26 -17.70
N ARG A 28 3.45 12.54 -18.84
CA ARG A 28 4.44 12.76 -19.91
C ARG A 28 4.36 14.15 -20.57
N GLU A 29 3.16 14.74 -20.61
CA GLU A 29 2.97 16.10 -21.11
C GLU A 29 3.64 17.15 -20.19
N ILE A 30 3.78 16.86 -18.90
CA ILE A 30 4.48 17.75 -17.96
C ILE A 30 5.99 17.53 -18.02
N ASP A 31 6.43 16.28 -17.85
CA ASP A 31 7.85 15.89 -17.97
C ASP A 31 7.94 14.40 -18.32
N SER A 32 8.53 14.12 -19.49
CA SER A 32 8.72 12.75 -19.96
C SER A 32 9.69 11.91 -19.13
N ASN A 33 10.46 12.52 -18.23
CA ASN A 33 11.41 11.83 -17.34
C ASN A 33 10.78 11.37 -16.03
N ILE A 34 9.57 11.83 -15.69
CA ILE A 34 8.87 11.36 -14.49
C ILE A 34 8.51 9.88 -14.68
N LEU A 35 8.91 9.05 -13.73
CA LEU A 35 8.56 7.63 -13.75
C LEU A 35 7.08 7.42 -13.39
N VAL A 36 6.37 6.69 -14.23
CA VAL A 36 4.99 6.28 -13.99
C VAL A 36 4.98 4.91 -13.38
N ALA A 37 4.45 4.79 -12.17
CA ALA A 37 4.29 3.52 -11.47
C ALA A 37 2.83 3.08 -11.51
N LEU A 38 2.59 1.82 -11.86
CA LEU A 38 1.29 1.17 -11.70
C LEU A 38 1.35 0.20 -10.52
N HIS A 39 0.38 0.31 -9.63
CA HIS A 39 0.39 -0.35 -8.34
C HIS A 39 -0.66 -1.47 -8.26
N PHE A 40 -0.20 -2.66 -7.89
CA PHE A 40 -1.00 -3.88 -7.79
C PHE A 40 -0.77 -4.59 -6.46
N THR A 41 -1.64 -5.53 -6.13
CA THR A 41 -1.58 -6.29 -4.88
C THR A 41 -1.78 -7.80 -5.11
N ASN A 42 -1.62 -8.59 -4.04
CA ASN A 42 -1.75 -10.04 -4.02
C ASN A 42 -0.67 -10.78 -4.85
N PRO A 43 0.62 -10.57 -4.57
CA PRO A 43 1.71 -11.30 -5.20
C PRO A 43 1.69 -12.82 -4.92
N GLU A 44 0.99 -13.24 -3.85
CA GLU A 44 0.85 -14.62 -3.44
C GLU A 44 -0.10 -15.43 -4.35
N LYS A 45 -1.01 -14.75 -5.04
CA LYS A 45 -1.97 -15.44 -5.91
C LYS A 45 -1.28 -15.93 -7.18
N ILE A 46 -1.31 -17.24 -7.38
CA ILE A 46 -0.69 -17.90 -8.52
C ILE A 46 -1.22 -17.31 -9.84
N GLY A 47 -0.31 -16.89 -10.71
CA GLY A 47 -0.63 -16.34 -12.03
C GLY A 47 -1.15 -14.91 -12.02
N ASN A 48 -1.35 -14.28 -10.86
CA ASN A 48 -1.92 -12.92 -10.77
C ASN A 48 -1.01 -11.90 -11.46
N TYR A 49 0.24 -11.80 -11.05
CA TYR A 49 1.19 -10.83 -11.61
C TYR A 49 1.59 -11.14 -13.04
N GLU A 50 1.69 -12.43 -13.40
CA GLU A 50 1.89 -12.84 -14.77
C GLU A 50 0.75 -12.37 -15.68
N ASN A 51 -0.50 -12.57 -15.25
CA ASN A 51 -1.66 -12.10 -16.02
C ASN A 51 -1.72 -10.58 -16.12
N ILE A 52 -1.53 -9.86 -15.00
CA ILE A 52 -1.53 -8.39 -15.01
C ILE A 52 -0.47 -7.86 -15.98
N SER A 53 0.78 -8.33 -15.86
CA SER A 53 1.89 -7.89 -16.72
C SER A 53 1.66 -8.20 -18.19
N TYR A 54 1.10 -9.38 -18.47
CA TYR A 54 0.71 -9.77 -19.82
C TYR A 54 -0.36 -8.81 -20.39
N GLN A 55 -1.42 -8.53 -19.63
CA GLN A 55 -2.49 -7.65 -20.07
C GLN A 55 -2.02 -6.20 -20.28
N LEU A 56 -1.15 -5.69 -19.42
CA LEU A 56 -0.54 -4.38 -19.58
C LEU A 56 0.29 -4.31 -20.88
N SER A 57 1.04 -5.36 -21.19
CA SER A 57 1.83 -5.45 -22.42
C SER A 57 0.96 -5.55 -23.65
N GLU A 58 -0.02 -6.46 -23.69
CA GLU A 58 -0.91 -6.65 -24.84
C GLU A 58 -1.73 -5.40 -25.18
N ASN A 59 -2.07 -4.60 -24.18
CA ASN A 59 -2.81 -3.37 -24.36
C ASN A 59 -1.90 -2.13 -24.52
N ASN A 60 -0.60 -2.32 -24.68
CA ASN A 60 0.40 -1.25 -24.85
C ASN A 60 0.28 -0.14 -23.78
N VAL A 61 0.22 -0.54 -22.52
CA VAL A 61 0.14 0.44 -21.42
C VAL A 61 1.51 1.08 -21.21
N ASP A 62 1.54 2.42 -21.25
CA ASP A 62 2.73 3.22 -20.97
C ASP A 62 2.94 3.34 -19.47
N TYR A 63 3.97 2.66 -18.94
CA TYR A 63 4.42 2.77 -17.57
C TYR A 63 5.89 2.35 -17.43
N ASP A 64 6.55 2.77 -16.37
CA ASP A 64 7.96 2.47 -16.12
C ASP A 64 8.14 1.45 -15.01
N VAL A 65 7.31 1.53 -13.98
CA VAL A 65 7.48 0.80 -12.72
C VAL A 65 6.26 -0.07 -12.42
N PHE A 66 6.46 -1.35 -12.22
CA PHE A 66 5.47 -2.23 -11.63
C PHE A 66 5.64 -2.21 -10.11
N ALA A 67 4.66 -1.66 -9.41
CA ALA A 67 4.69 -1.52 -7.96
C ALA A 67 3.78 -2.54 -7.29
N SER A 68 4.22 -3.09 -6.17
CA SER A 68 3.51 -4.12 -5.41
C SER A 68 3.18 -3.65 -4.02
N SER A 69 1.96 -3.91 -3.52
CA SER A 69 1.76 -4.02 -2.07
C SER A 69 2.38 -5.33 -1.59
N TYR A 70 3.04 -5.28 -0.44
CA TYR A 70 3.49 -6.48 0.24
C TYR A 70 3.34 -6.32 1.75
N TYR A 71 2.45 -7.09 2.31
CA TYR A 71 2.27 -7.21 3.75
C TYR A 71 2.51 -8.65 4.18
N PRO A 72 3.46 -8.92 5.08
CA PRO A 72 3.78 -10.30 5.52
C PRO A 72 2.56 -11.07 6.02
N PHE A 73 1.59 -10.35 6.54
CA PHE A 73 0.36 -10.93 7.10
C PHE A 73 -0.46 -11.74 6.08
N TRP A 74 -0.42 -11.38 4.79
CA TRP A 74 -1.33 -11.91 3.76
C TRP A 74 -0.65 -12.32 2.46
N HIS A 75 0.49 -11.71 2.10
CA HIS A 75 1.02 -11.74 0.74
C HIS A 75 2.11 -12.79 0.50
N GLY A 76 2.12 -13.84 1.35
CA GLY A 76 3.04 -14.96 1.21
C GLY A 76 4.50 -14.61 1.50
N THR A 77 5.43 -15.38 0.95
CA THR A 77 6.85 -15.28 1.28
C THR A 77 7.58 -14.19 0.49
N LEU A 78 8.65 -13.64 1.06
CA LEU A 78 9.56 -12.72 0.39
C LEU A 78 10.26 -13.34 -0.83
N ASP A 79 10.53 -14.65 -0.80
CA ASP A 79 11.10 -15.37 -1.94
C ASP A 79 10.14 -15.40 -3.13
N ASN A 80 8.84 -15.61 -2.86
CA ASN A 80 7.82 -15.50 -3.89
C ASN A 80 7.74 -14.07 -4.43
N LEU A 81 7.68 -13.05 -3.57
CA LEU A 81 7.69 -11.65 -3.98
C LEU A 81 8.87 -11.35 -4.91
N THR A 82 10.10 -11.68 -4.48
CA THR A 82 11.31 -11.50 -5.28
C THR A 82 11.21 -12.21 -6.64
N THR A 83 10.68 -13.43 -6.65
CA THR A 83 10.51 -14.21 -7.87
C THR A 83 9.53 -13.55 -8.83
N GLN A 84 8.38 -13.09 -8.35
CA GLN A 84 7.40 -12.41 -9.18
C GLN A 84 7.95 -11.11 -9.76
N LEU A 85 8.59 -10.28 -8.93
CA LEU A 85 9.20 -9.03 -9.36
C LEU A 85 10.32 -9.25 -10.38
N LYS A 86 11.17 -10.27 -10.20
CA LYS A 86 12.19 -10.66 -11.20
C LYS A 86 11.58 -11.06 -12.53
N LYS A 87 10.50 -11.84 -12.54
CA LYS A 87 9.81 -12.22 -13.78
C LYS A 87 9.33 -10.99 -14.54
N ILE A 88 8.73 -10.02 -13.84
CA ILE A 88 8.24 -8.78 -14.45
C ILE A 88 9.40 -7.98 -15.05
N ALA A 89 10.47 -7.79 -14.28
CA ALA A 89 11.64 -7.08 -14.75
C ALA A 89 12.28 -7.72 -15.99
N ASN A 90 12.45 -9.04 -15.96
CA ASN A 90 13.12 -9.76 -17.03
C ASN A 90 12.26 -9.90 -18.30
N ASN A 91 10.95 -10.16 -18.16
CA ASN A 91 10.07 -10.43 -19.29
C ASN A 91 9.53 -9.17 -19.97
N TYR A 92 9.41 -8.08 -19.23
CA TYR A 92 8.79 -6.84 -19.71
C TYR A 92 9.71 -5.62 -19.63
N GLY A 93 10.94 -5.77 -19.14
CA GLY A 93 11.91 -4.69 -19.06
C GLY A 93 11.51 -3.55 -18.09
N LYS A 94 10.67 -3.83 -17.12
CA LYS A 94 10.17 -2.83 -16.18
C LYS A 94 11.02 -2.72 -14.94
N LYS A 95 11.09 -1.51 -14.36
CA LYS A 95 11.51 -1.35 -12.98
C LYS A 95 10.43 -1.90 -12.06
N VAL A 96 10.83 -2.29 -10.85
CA VAL A 96 9.90 -2.86 -9.86
C VAL A 96 10.16 -2.27 -8.48
N MET A 97 9.12 -2.23 -7.65
CA MET A 97 9.23 -1.75 -6.27
C MET A 97 8.13 -2.35 -5.39
N VAL A 98 8.30 -2.20 -4.09
CA VAL A 98 7.20 -2.34 -3.12
C VAL A 98 6.70 -0.93 -2.78
N ALA A 99 5.45 -0.64 -3.14
CA ALA A 99 4.84 0.67 -2.89
C ALA A 99 4.09 0.74 -1.55
N GLU A 100 3.82 -0.41 -0.94
CA GLU A 100 3.21 -0.49 0.38
C GLU A 100 3.76 -1.67 1.15
N THR A 101 4.21 -1.42 2.36
CA THR A 101 4.48 -2.45 3.38
C THR A 101 4.42 -1.82 4.77
N SER A 102 4.04 -2.60 5.75
CA SER A 102 4.14 -2.26 7.16
C SER A 102 4.26 -3.51 8.02
N TYR A 103 4.56 -3.34 9.29
CA TYR A 103 4.55 -4.43 10.27
C TYR A 103 4.24 -3.90 11.67
N VAL A 104 3.56 -4.70 12.45
CA VAL A 104 3.16 -4.37 13.84
C VAL A 104 4.37 -4.34 14.77
N TYR A 105 4.47 -3.29 15.60
CA TYR A 105 5.46 -3.21 16.66
C TYR A 105 4.90 -3.44 18.05
N THR A 106 3.58 -3.30 18.22
CA THR A 106 2.85 -3.50 19.48
C THR A 106 1.48 -4.14 19.24
N ASN A 107 0.90 -4.75 20.29
CA ASN A 107 -0.49 -5.20 20.30
C ASN A 107 -1.45 -4.14 20.83
N GLU A 108 -0.93 -3.01 21.29
CA GLU A 108 -1.75 -1.92 21.81
C GLU A 108 -2.50 -1.22 20.69
N ASP A 109 -3.64 -0.68 21.04
CA ASP A 109 -4.51 0.16 20.25
C ASP A 109 -4.50 1.54 20.91
N GLY A 110 -3.92 2.52 20.25
CA GLY A 110 -3.72 3.85 20.82
C GLY A 110 -4.96 4.76 20.71
N ASP A 111 -5.90 4.40 19.84
CA ASP A 111 -7.07 5.27 19.56
C ASP A 111 -8.44 4.59 19.74
N GLY A 112 -8.47 3.26 19.94
CA GLY A 112 -9.70 2.50 20.12
C GLY A 112 -10.44 2.20 18.81
N HIS A 113 -9.83 2.43 17.66
CA HIS A 113 -10.43 2.14 16.34
C HIS A 113 -10.26 0.68 15.91
N GLY A 114 -9.65 -0.15 16.67
CA GLY A 114 -9.48 -1.58 16.38
C GLY A 114 -8.51 -1.87 15.23
N ASN A 115 -7.35 -2.40 15.57
CA ASN A 115 -6.28 -2.66 14.62
C ASN A 115 -6.56 -3.85 13.68
N THR A 116 -6.14 -3.73 12.42
CA THR A 116 -6.25 -4.81 11.42
C THR A 116 -5.27 -5.95 11.66
N SER A 117 -4.21 -5.71 12.43
CA SER A 117 -3.16 -6.70 12.74
C SER A 117 -2.66 -6.48 14.18
N PRO A 118 -2.42 -7.56 14.95
CA PRO A 118 -2.59 -8.95 14.53
C PRO A 118 -4.05 -9.40 14.53
N ALA A 119 -4.40 -10.29 13.62
CA ALA A 119 -5.73 -10.90 13.55
C ALA A 119 -5.63 -12.41 13.31
N ASN A 120 -6.72 -13.13 13.61
CA ASN A 120 -6.78 -14.57 13.40
C ASN A 120 -6.54 -14.93 11.93
N GLY A 121 -5.66 -15.91 11.74
CA GLY A 121 -5.32 -16.41 10.39
C GLY A 121 -4.24 -15.61 9.65
N GLN A 122 -3.73 -14.56 10.24
CA GLN A 122 -2.57 -13.84 9.69
C GLN A 122 -1.26 -14.56 10.00
N THR A 123 -0.28 -14.41 9.10
CA THR A 123 1.09 -14.88 9.31
C THR A 123 1.88 -13.80 10.04
N LEU A 124 2.54 -14.20 11.13
CA LEU A 124 3.43 -13.34 11.90
C LEU A 124 4.84 -13.96 11.89
N ASP A 125 5.59 -13.67 10.84
CA ASP A 125 6.95 -14.22 10.64
C ASP A 125 7.98 -13.64 11.63
N TYR A 126 7.67 -12.51 12.26
CA TYR A 126 8.54 -11.83 13.21
C TYR A 126 7.79 -11.56 14.52
N PRO A 127 8.50 -11.47 15.65
CA PRO A 127 7.88 -11.05 16.92
C PRO A 127 7.22 -9.67 16.79
N ILE A 128 6.08 -9.49 17.46
CA ILE A 128 5.46 -8.17 17.60
C ILE A 128 6.32 -7.36 18.56
N SER A 129 7.16 -6.53 18.02
CA SER A 129 8.11 -5.66 18.71
C SER A 129 8.75 -4.69 17.74
N VAL A 130 9.34 -3.60 18.25
CA VAL A 130 10.13 -2.65 17.45
C VAL A 130 11.23 -3.36 16.64
N GLN A 131 11.92 -4.36 17.26
CA GLN A 131 12.94 -5.12 16.55
C GLN A 131 12.34 -6.04 15.47
N GLY A 132 11.20 -6.64 15.73
CA GLY A 132 10.48 -7.46 14.74
C GLY A 132 10.03 -6.63 13.54
N GLN A 133 9.45 -5.45 13.79
CA GLN A 133 9.10 -4.48 12.74
C GLN A 133 10.34 -4.09 11.92
N ALA A 134 11.42 -3.67 12.56
CA ALA A 134 12.66 -3.29 11.87
C ALA A 134 13.25 -4.45 11.04
N THR A 135 13.15 -5.69 11.54
CA THR A 135 13.63 -6.88 10.82
C THR A 135 12.75 -7.17 9.60
N SER A 136 11.43 -7.09 9.75
CA SER A 136 10.47 -7.26 8.65
C SER A 136 10.76 -6.26 7.54
N VAL A 137 10.81 -4.98 7.86
CA VAL A 137 11.06 -3.90 6.90
C VAL A 137 12.39 -4.10 6.17
N ARG A 138 13.46 -4.37 6.91
CA ARG A 138 14.79 -4.65 6.31
C ARG A 138 14.73 -5.82 5.33
N ASN A 139 13.99 -6.87 5.66
CA ASN A 139 13.91 -8.05 4.80
C ASN A 139 13.07 -7.79 3.53
N VAL A 140 12.06 -6.91 3.60
CA VAL A 140 11.34 -6.43 2.40
C VAL A 140 12.29 -5.62 1.50
N PHE A 141 13.11 -4.71 2.06
CA PHE A 141 14.15 -4.02 1.30
C PHE A 141 15.12 -5.00 0.63
N GLN A 142 15.56 -6.02 1.36
CA GLN A 142 16.46 -7.03 0.80
C GLN A 142 15.80 -7.82 -0.33
N ALA A 143 14.51 -8.15 -0.22
CA ALA A 143 13.78 -8.86 -1.27
C ALA A 143 13.73 -8.04 -2.58
N VAL A 144 13.50 -6.72 -2.49
CA VAL A 144 13.54 -5.82 -3.65
C VAL A 144 14.97 -5.68 -4.19
N ALA A 145 15.95 -5.51 -3.33
CA ALA A 145 17.37 -5.43 -3.72
C ALA A 145 17.86 -6.72 -4.44
N ASN A 146 17.35 -7.88 -4.03
CA ASN A 146 17.65 -9.16 -4.66
C ASN A 146 17.14 -9.28 -6.11
N VAL A 147 16.26 -8.38 -6.55
CA VAL A 147 15.86 -8.29 -7.96
C VAL A 147 17.02 -7.81 -8.83
N GLY A 148 17.92 -7.00 -8.28
CA GLY A 148 19.04 -6.40 -8.97
C GLY A 148 18.71 -4.96 -9.41
N GLU A 149 19.33 -4.48 -10.49
CA GLU A 149 19.21 -3.09 -10.97
C GLU A 149 17.78 -2.62 -11.30
N ALA A 150 16.86 -3.55 -11.50
CA ALA A 150 15.46 -3.24 -11.74
C ALA A 150 14.70 -2.89 -10.45
N GLY A 151 15.19 -3.33 -9.28
CA GLY A 151 14.57 -3.06 -7.99
C GLY A 151 14.85 -1.64 -7.51
N LEU A 152 13.82 -0.80 -7.39
CA LEU A 152 13.98 0.60 -7.02
C LEU A 152 14.00 0.84 -5.51
N GLY A 153 13.14 0.15 -4.76
CA GLY A 153 13.03 0.36 -3.32
C GLY A 153 11.66 0.03 -2.74
N VAL A 154 11.42 0.56 -1.56
CA VAL A 154 10.23 0.26 -0.75
C VAL A 154 9.66 1.56 -0.18
N PHE A 155 8.35 1.73 -0.24
CA PHE A 155 7.63 2.71 0.56
C PHE A 155 6.96 2.03 1.75
N TYR A 156 7.10 2.67 2.90
CA TYR A 156 6.40 2.25 4.12
C TYR A 156 5.01 2.88 4.15
N TRP A 157 3.99 2.08 4.49
CA TRP A 157 2.60 2.54 4.56
C TRP A 157 2.33 3.23 5.89
N GLU A 158 1.84 4.47 5.82
CA GLU A 158 1.43 5.28 6.98
C GLU A 158 2.44 5.31 8.13
N PRO A 159 3.72 5.68 7.88
CA PRO A 159 4.78 5.58 8.87
C PRO A 159 4.62 6.52 10.06
N ALA A 160 3.88 7.59 9.89
CA ALA A 160 3.73 8.67 10.86
C ALA A 160 2.26 8.86 11.32
N TRP A 161 1.43 7.83 11.16
CA TRP A 161 0.07 7.88 11.68
C TRP A 161 0.11 7.72 13.19
N LEU A 162 -0.14 8.82 13.89
CA LEU A 162 -0.23 8.85 15.35
C LEU A 162 -1.65 9.16 15.77
N PRO A 163 -2.21 8.44 16.75
CA PRO A 163 -3.51 8.76 17.34
C PRO A 163 -3.54 10.19 17.88
N VAL A 164 -4.63 10.90 17.67
CA VAL A 164 -4.87 12.22 18.28
C VAL A 164 -5.07 12.10 19.79
N GLY A 165 -5.65 10.99 20.21
CA GLY A 165 -5.92 10.63 21.59
C GLY A 165 -6.79 9.39 21.67
N THR A 166 -7.08 8.95 22.88
CA THR A 166 -7.84 7.73 23.14
C THR A 166 -9.33 7.86 22.79
N SER A 167 -10.00 6.75 22.52
CA SER A 167 -11.40 6.68 22.10
C SER A 167 -12.40 7.22 23.14
N ASP A 168 -12.02 7.30 24.41
CA ASP A 168 -12.85 7.88 25.47
C ASP A 168 -12.87 9.40 25.48
N ASN A 169 -12.07 10.05 24.63
CA ASN A 169 -11.95 11.51 24.56
C ASN A 169 -12.28 12.05 23.16
N LEU A 170 -13.20 11.44 22.45
CA LEU A 170 -13.52 11.76 21.04
C LEU A 170 -13.88 13.23 20.81
N GLU A 171 -14.61 13.88 21.72
CA GLU A 171 -14.98 15.29 21.58
C GLU A 171 -13.76 16.22 21.54
N ASN A 172 -12.75 15.96 22.36
CA ASN A 172 -11.50 16.70 22.32
C ASN A 172 -10.66 16.32 21.09
N ASN A 173 -10.60 15.04 20.75
CA ASN A 173 -9.91 14.55 19.57
C ASN A 173 -10.45 15.21 18.30
N LYS A 174 -11.78 15.36 18.20
CA LYS A 174 -12.45 16.08 17.12
C LYS A 174 -11.91 17.50 16.96
N VAL A 175 -11.86 18.27 18.04
CA VAL A 175 -11.37 19.66 18.01
C VAL A 175 -9.93 19.73 17.52
N ILE A 176 -9.08 18.85 18.02
CA ILE A 176 -7.66 18.79 17.63
C ILE A 176 -7.53 18.38 16.18
N TRP A 177 -8.25 17.35 15.77
CA TRP A 177 -8.16 16.79 14.42
C TRP A 177 -8.69 17.75 13.35
N GLU A 178 -9.83 18.41 13.58
CA GLU A 178 -10.38 19.40 12.66
C GLU A 178 -9.43 20.59 12.46
N LYS A 179 -8.62 20.90 13.46
CA LYS A 179 -7.68 22.02 13.39
C LYS A 179 -6.33 21.65 12.79
N TYR A 180 -5.81 20.47 13.07
CA TYR A 180 -4.43 20.10 12.79
C TYR A 180 -4.29 18.78 12.01
N GLY A 181 -5.34 18.00 11.93
CA GLY A 181 -5.31 16.67 11.30
C GLY A 181 -5.34 16.72 9.77
N SER A 182 -5.26 15.55 9.19
CA SER A 182 -5.39 15.38 7.75
C SER A 182 -6.86 15.49 7.31
N GLY A 183 -7.09 16.06 6.13
CA GLY A 183 -8.44 16.26 5.61
C GLY A 183 -9.24 14.97 5.41
N TRP A 184 -8.59 13.81 5.27
CA TRP A 184 -9.26 12.54 5.02
C TRP A 184 -10.17 12.11 6.19
N ALA A 185 -9.65 12.12 7.41
CA ALA A 185 -10.40 11.67 8.58
C ALA A 185 -11.24 12.78 9.24
N SER A 186 -11.17 13.99 8.73
CA SER A 186 -11.97 15.13 9.20
C SER A 186 -13.37 15.16 8.57
N SER A 187 -14.27 15.97 9.12
CA SER A 187 -15.60 16.19 8.58
C SER A 187 -15.62 16.70 7.13
N PHE A 188 -14.54 17.34 6.68
CA PHE A 188 -14.41 17.82 5.29
C PHE A 188 -14.39 16.70 4.25
N ALA A 189 -13.96 15.51 4.61
CA ALA A 189 -13.97 14.36 3.70
C ALA A 189 -15.32 13.64 3.66
N SER A 190 -16.29 13.99 4.50
CA SER A 190 -17.57 13.29 4.65
C SER A 190 -18.43 13.26 3.37
N GLU A 191 -18.23 14.17 2.44
CA GLU A 191 -18.88 14.15 1.12
C GLU A 191 -18.38 13.01 0.23
N TYR A 192 -17.14 12.56 0.44
CA TYR A 192 -16.48 11.52 -0.35
C TYR A 192 -16.55 10.15 0.34
N ASP A 193 -16.51 10.15 1.66
CA ASP A 193 -16.55 8.97 2.50
C ASP A 193 -17.46 9.19 3.70
N SER A 194 -18.76 8.94 3.50
CA SER A 194 -19.77 9.08 4.54
C SER A 194 -19.73 7.99 5.60
N GLU A 195 -18.99 6.90 5.34
CA GLU A 195 -18.91 5.77 6.26
C GLU A 195 -17.87 5.98 7.34
N ASP A 196 -16.71 6.56 7.01
CA ASP A 196 -15.58 6.71 7.93
C ASP A 196 -15.21 8.17 8.24
N ALA A 197 -15.22 9.04 7.23
CA ALA A 197 -14.81 10.44 7.42
C ALA A 197 -15.66 11.17 8.47
N GLY A 198 -14.98 11.84 9.37
CA GLY A 198 -15.63 12.60 10.45
C GLY A 198 -16.22 11.75 11.58
N LYS A 199 -15.97 10.43 11.61
CA LYS A 199 -16.44 9.54 12.69
C LYS A 199 -15.35 9.24 13.71
N TRP A 200 -14.16 8.94 13.26
CA TRP A 200 -13.10 8.36 14.08
C TRP A 200 -12.06 9.38 14.56
N TYR A 201 -12.05 10.57 13.98
CA TYR A 201 -11.22 11.72 14.38
C TYR A 201 -9.78 11.35 14.71
N GLY A 202 -9.08 10.79 13.71
CA GLY A 202 -7.71 10.37 13.86
C GLY A 202 -7.55 8.89 14.21
N GLY A 203 -8.63 8.15 14.32
CA GLY A 203 -8.59 6.70 14.49
C GLY A 203 -8.04 6.01 13.25
N SER A 204 -7.18 5.03 13.45
CA SER A 204 -6.55 4.26 12.40
C SER A 204 -6.48 2.79 12.75
N ALA A 205 -6.91 1.95 11.82
CA ALA A 205 -6.77 0.51 11.95
C ALA A 205 -5.32 0.00 11.81
N VAL A 206 -4.33 0.90 11.74
CA VAL A 206 -2.90 0.58 11.55
C VAL A 206 -1.98 1.45 12.42
N ASP A 207 -2.50 2.09 13.47
CA ASP A 207 -1.72 2.93 14.38
C ASP A 207 -0.56 2.17 15.04
N ASN A 208 -0.74 0.88 15.35
CA ASN A 208 0.26 -0.02 15.89
C ASN A 208 1.33 -0.48 14.87
N GLN A 209 1.31 0.08 13.66
CA GLN A 209 2.26 -0.19 12.59
C GLN A 209 3.10 1.04 12.23
N GLY A 210 2.86 2.18 12.85
CA GLY A 210 3.65 3.40 12.66
C GLY A 210 5.14 3.21 13.01
N LEU A 211 5.96 4.19 12.63
CA LEU A 211 7.39 4.23 13.01
C LEU A 211 7.65 5.11 14.24
N PHE A 212 6.60 5.62 14.84
CA PHE A 212 6.63 6.40 16.06
C PHE A 212 5.71 5.75 17.10
N ASP A 213 6.13 5.78 18.34
CA ASP A 213 5.36 5.31 19.48
C ASP A 213 4.27 6.34 19.81
N PHE A 214 3.11 5.88 20.22
CA PHE A 214 2.00 6.72 20.66
C PHE A 214 1.86 6.80 22.20
N ASN A 215 2.78 6.14 22.97
CA ASN A 215 2.86 6.20 24.43
C ASN A 215 3.79 7.29 24.92
#